data_ecc4820002f6fca77ae938a46b2a0c8c
#
_entry.id   ecc4820002f6fca77ae938a46b2a0c8c
#
_cell.length_a   1.000
_cell.length_b   1.000
_cell.length_c   1.000
_cell.angle_alpha   90.00
_cell.angle_beta   90.00
_cell.angle_gamma   90.00
#
_symmetry.space_group_name_H-M   'P 1'
#
loop_
_entity.id
_entity.type
_entity.pdbx_description
1 polymer ?
#
loop_
_entity_poly.entity_id
_entity_poly.type
_entity_poly.pdbx_seq_one_letter_code
_entity_poly.pdbx_strand_id
1 'polypeptide(L)'
;MERPARKQLNDQLVRWLRERAAGAFAGELSLVVSYGSHWNGTAGPLSDVDCYFVPKTERGQGFGGQFILQGVGYDIFPMSWERLRGIARLEESLAPLVGDAQVLYYGDEGDLTRFRALEWELRQCLQDSAYCREMAEKRFFRAGEEWGRLKTGDLCSRRLAAGLLLMDAAEAVAFVNGTYFHRGLKGQYGDLQAMDETPEGFLAFYRQAIQAGDAQALEKACGALLAALGNWLGKEMPGPAPAQQAAGPGQRQDAAALGPWYEELSSTFQKLRSCRERGNWVLAFLSAACLQRELEGIALEYAVPRYQVLGAYQWDDLGPLVQAADRAEADLTAAIRQSGGIIKEYDSWEDFQAARL
;
A
#
# COMPACT_ATOMS: atom_id res chain seq x y z
N MET A 1 11.48 11.79 -16.86
CA MET A 1 12.35 10.74 -17.49
C MET A 1 11.50 9.90 -18.41
N GLU A 2 12.03 9.47 -19.53
CA GLU A 2 11.35 8.58 -20.46
C GLU A 2 11.24 7.15 -19.90
N ARG A 3 10.20 6.40 -20.29
CA ARG A 3 9.95 5.01 -19.82
C ARG A 3 11.15 4.06 -20.01
N PRO A 4 11.88 4.07 -21.16
CA PRO A 4 13.07 3.25 -21.36
C PRO A 4 14.20 3.55 -20.36
N ALA A 5 14.44 4.85 -20.07
CA ALA A 5 15.48 5.27 -19.12
C ALA A 5 15.16 4.84 -17.67
N ARG A 6 13.88 4.89 -17.26
CA ARG A 6 13.46 4.41 -15.93
C ARG A 6 13.61 2.90 -15.81
N LYS A 7 13.23 2.15 -16.83
CA LYS A 7 13.42 0.69 -16.84
C LYS A 7 14.91 0.34 -16.69
N GLN A 8 15.79 1.02 -17.41
CA GLN A 8 17.23 0.77 -17.33
C GLN A 8 17.79 1.04 -15.92
N LEU A 9 17.33 2.13 -15.27
CA LEU A 9 17.73 2.44 -13.88
C LEU A 9 17.24 1.36 -12.91
N ASN A 10 16.01 0.90 -13.06
CA ASN A 10 15.47 -0.19 -12.24
C ASN A 10 16.23 -1.52 -12.47
N ASP A 11 16.61 -1.84 -13.71
CA ASP A 11 17.43 -3.00 -14.03
C ASP A 11 18.84 -2.88 -13.40
N GLN A 12 19.41 -1.67 -13.31
CA GLN A 12 20.68 -1.41 -12.60
C GLN A 12 20.52 -1.65 -11.10
N LEU A 13 19.44 -1.15 -10.48
CA LEU A 13 19.19 -1.37 -9.06
C LEU A 13 19.00 -2.85 -8.74
N VAL A 14 18.23 -3.59 -9.55
CA VAL A 14 18.06 -5.05 -9.37
C VAL A 14 19.40 -5.78 -9.44
N ARG A 15 20.28 -5.40 -10.36
CA ARG A 15 21.62 -5.98 -10.48
C ARG A 15 22.47 -5.68 -9.26
N TRP A 16 22.49 -4.43 -8.83
CA TRP A 16 23.20 -4.00 -7.62
C TRP A 16 22.71 -4.74 -6.36
N LEU A 17 21.40 -4.94 -6.20
CA LEU A 17 20.84 -5.70 -5.06
C LEU A 17 21.35 -7.15 -5.06
N ARG A 18 21.39 -7.81 -6.22
CA ARG A 18 21.92 -9.18 -6.35
C ARG A 18 23.40 -9.24 -5.98
N GLU A 19 24.22 -8.35 -6.53
CA GLU A 19 25.65 -8.27 -6.29
C GLU A 19 25.95 -7.98 -4.81
N ARG A 20 25.23 -7.05 -4.20
CA ARG A 20 25.33 -6.70 -2.78
C ARG A 20 24.98 -7.88 -1.87
N ALA A 21 23.89 -8.61 -2.17
CA ALA A 21 23.45 -9.78 -1.41
C ALA A 21 24.49 -10.92 -1.50
N ALA A 22 25.01 -11.19 -2.69
CA ALA A 22 25.99 -12.27 -2.91
C ALA A 22 27.42 -11.90 -2.44
N GLY A 23 27.71 -10.61 -2.30
CA GLY A 23 29.03 -10.10 -1.89
C GLY A 23 29.05 -9.63 -0.43
N ALA A 24 28.80 -8.34 -0.19
CA ALA A 24 28.94 -7.73 1.12
C ALA A 24 27.99 -8.32 2.20
N PHE A 25 26.88 -8.93 1.79
CA PHE A 25 25.88 -9.56 2.68
C PHE A 25 25.78 -11.09 2.51
N ALA A 26 26.82 -11.72 1.94
CA ALA A 26 26.87 -13.17 1.80
C ALA A 26 26.73 -13.86 3.18
N GLY A 27 25.77 -14.77 3.31
CA GLY A 27 25.44 -15.46 4.57
C GLY A 27 24.57 -14.67 5.56
N GLU A 28 24.32 -13.39 5.32
CA GLU A 28 23.53 -12.53 6.21
C GLU A 28 22.04 -12.52 5.86
N LEU A 29 21.67 -12.99 4.67
CA LEU A 29 20.30 -12.95 4.13
C LEU A 29 19.80 -14.36 3.79
N SER A 30 18.52 -14.63 4.08
CA SER A 30 17.80 -15.77 3.54
C SER A 30 17.33 -15.53 2.11
N LEU A 31 16.73 -14.36 1.86
CA LEU A 31 16.14 -14.00 0.57
C LEU A 31 16.31 -12.52 0.27
N VAL A 32 16.39 -12.21 -1.02
CA VAL A 32 16.03 -10.89 -1.58
C VAL A 32 15.01 -11.14 -2.68
N VAL A 33 13.88 -10.46 -2.60
CA VAL A 33 12.72 -10.69 -3.47
C VAL A 33 12.21 -9.36 -3.99
N SER A 34 11.86 -9.32 -5.27
CA SER A 34 11.19 -8.19 -5.90
C SER A 34 9.84 -8.62 -6.46
N TYR A 35 8.91 -7.69 -6.54
CA TYR A 35 7.54 -7.90 -7.04
C TYR A 35 7.04 -6.65 -7.77
N GLY A 36 5.76 -6.59 -8.12
CA GLY A 36 5.12 -5.38 -8.61
C GLY A 36 5.34 -5.07 -10.09
N SER A 37 5.19 -3.78 -10.45
CA SER A 37 5.04 -3.31 -11.82
C SER A 37 6.25 -3.53 -12.73
N HIS A 38 7.44 -3.62 -12.16
CA HIS A 38 8.69 -3.88 -12.91
C HIS A 38 8.65 -5.25 -13.63
N TRP A 39 8.02 -6.25 -13.00
CA TRP A 39 7.99 -7.63 -13.50
C TRP A 39 6.74 -7.96 -14.32
N ASN A 40 5.60 -7.35 -14.02
CA ASN A 40 4.33 -7.64 -14.71
C ASN A 40 4.10 -6.78 -15.97
N GLY A 41 5.09 -5.99 -16.40
CA GLY A 41 5.02 -5.19 -17.62
C GLY A 41 4.16 -3.92 -17.51
N THR A 42 3.68 -3.55 -16.32
CA THR A 42 2.85 -2.35 -16.10
C THR A 42 3.64 -1.14 -15.62
N ALA A 43 4.99 -1.23 -15.58
CA ALA A 43 5.86 -0.14 -15.16
C ALA A 43 5.68 1.11 -16.02
N GLY A 44 5.57 2.27 -15.35
CA GLY A 44 5.51 3.59 -15.96
C GLY A 44 6.78 4.41 -15.72
N PRO A 45 6.81 5.68 -16.16
CA PRO A 45 7.97 6.58 -15.98
C PRO A 45 8.35 6.86 -14.52
N LEU A 46 7.41 6.68 -13.61
CA LEU A 46 7.57 6.90 -12.16
C LEU A 46 7.50 5.58 -11.35
N SER A 47 7.64 4.42 -12.01
CA SER A 47 7.64 3.14 -11.30
C SER A 47 9.02 2.87 -10.69
N ASP A 48 9.00 2.50 -9.43
CA ASP A 48 10.10 1.96 -8.64
C ASP A 48 10.29 0.46 -8.88
N VAL A 49 11.17 -0.13 -8.07
CA VAL A 49 11.30 -1.59 -7.87
C VAL A 49 10.85 -1.87 -6.45
N ASP A 50 9.69 -2.48 -6.32
CA ASP A 50 9.22 -2.99 -5.05
C ASP A 50 10.10 -4.18 -4.63
N CYS A 51 10.75 -4.10 -3.46
CA CYS A 51 11.70 -5.11 -3.02
C CYS A 51 11.67 -5.31 -1.50
N TYR A 52 11.75 -6.57 -1.08
CA TYR A 52 11.98 -6.91 0.32
C TYR A 52 13.09 -7.95 0.47
N PHE A 53 13.59 -8.09 1.69
CA PHE A 53 14.58 -9.10 2.02
C PHE A 53 14.26 -9.78 3.36
N VAL A 54 14.73 -11.01 3.53
CA VAL A 54 14.60 -11.75 4.79
C VAL A 54 15.99 -11.88 5.41
N PRO A 55 16.28 -11.13 6.49
CA PRO A 55 17.58 -11.20 7.15
C PRO A 55 17.74 -12.50 7.96
N LYS A 56 18.96 -13.05 8.00
CA LYS A 56 19.39 -14.15 8.87
C LYS A 56 19.99 -13.64 10.17
N THR A 57 20.61 -12.47 10.13
CA THR A 57 21.41 -11.91 11.22
C THR A 57 21.04 -10.46 11.47
N GLU A 58 21.52 -9.90 12.58
CA GLU A 58 21.39 -8.47 12.88
C GLU A 58 22.06 -7.59 11.80
N ARG A 59 23.23 -7.99 11.30
CA ARG A 59 23.90 -7.30 10.19
C ARG A 59 23.03 -7.32 8.93
N GLY A 60 22.35 -8.43 8.66
CA GLY A 60 21.42 -8.56 7.54
C GLY A 60 20.30 -7.52 7.55
N GLN A 61 19.86 -7.02 8.73
CA GLN A 61 18.86 -5.95 8.84
C GLN A 61 19.30 -4.66 8.12
N GLY A 62 20.60 -4.40 8.05
CA GLY A 62 21.17 -3.23 7.37
C GLY A 62 21.29 -3.35 5.84
N PHE A 63 20.75 -4.42 5.22
CA PHE A 63 20.85 -4.62 3.78
C PHE A 63 20.11 -3.55 2.96
N GLY A 64 18.90 -3.18 3.39
CA GLY A 64 18.00 -2.30 2.66
C GLY A 64 17.94 -0.87 3.19
N GLY A 65 16.80 -0.25 3.02
CA GLY A 65 16.43 1.10 3.48
C GLY A 65 15.68 1.88 2.42
N GLN A 66 15.18 3.03 2.83
CA GLN A 66 14.42 3.97 2.01
C GLN A 66 15.37 5.00 1.38
N PHE A 67 15.06 5.46 0.18
CA PHE A 67 15.76 6.54 -0.52
C PHE A 67 14.98 7.03 -1.73
N ILE A 68 15.26 8.24 -2.17
CA ILE A 68 14.73 8.81 -3.41
C ILE A 68 15.86 8.79 -4.46
N LEU A 69 15.59 8.23 -5.63
CA LEU A 69 16.55 8.21 -6.74
C LEU A 69 15.89 8.80 -8.00
N GLN A 70 16.46 9.91 -8.47
CA GLN A 70 15.93 10.67 -9.61
C GLN A 70 14.44 10.99 -9.42
N GLY A 71 14.08 11.46 -8.23
CA GLY A 71 12.74 11.87 -7.85
C GLY A 71 11.73 10.73 -7.65
N VAL A 72 12.14 9.46 -7.60
CA VAL A 72 11.27 8.32 -7.29
C VAL A 72 11.73 7.68 -5.99
N GLY A 73 10.78 7.50 -5.05
CA GLY A 73 11.03 6.80 -3.79
C GLY A 73 11.15 5.30 -4.01
N TYR A 74 12.15 4.72 -3.34
CA TYR A 74 12.40 3.29 -3.29
C TYR A 74 12.38 2.84 -1.84
N ASP A 75 11.74 1.71 -1.59
CA ASP A 75 11.74 1.04 -0.30
C ASP A 75 12.23 -0.40 -0.46
N ILE A 76 13.33 -0.71 0.24
CA ILE A 76 13.90 -2.06 0.31
C ILE A 76 13.82 -2.47 1.77
N PHE A 77 12.75 -3.18 2.14
CA PHE A 77 12.37 -3.37 3.53
C PHE A 77 12.59 -4.81 4.03
N PRO A 78 12.88 -4.98 5.34
CA PRO A 78 13.00 -6.29 5.93
C PRO A 78 11.64 -6.98 6.09
N MET A 79 11.61 -8.28 5.91
CA MET A 79 10.44 -9.14 6.07
C MET A 79 10.79 -10.36 6.92
N SER A 80 9.88 -10.79 7.79
CA SER A 80 10.06 -12.03 8.52
C SER A 80 9.38 -13.21 7.79
N TRP A 81 9.89 -14.41 8.01
CA TRP A 81 9.26 -15.63 7.52
C TRP A 81 7.85 -15.85 8.06
N GLU A 82 7.59 -15.42 9.29
CA GLU A 82 6.27 -15.49 9.91
C GLU A 82 5.26 -14.59 9.18
N ARG A 83 5.64 -13.35 8.89
CA ARG A 83 4.79 -12.42 8.15
C ARG A 83 4.55 -12.90 6.73
N LEU A 84 5.56 -13.43 6.03
CA LEU A 84 5.39 -14.02 4.70
C LEU A 84 4.41 -15.19 4.72
N ARG A 85 4.39 -16.00 5.80
CA ARG A 85 3.40 -17.07 5.96
C ARG A 85 1.99 -16.50 6.18
N GLY A 86 1.82 -15.47 6.99
CA GLY A 86 0.53 -14.79 7.14
C GLY A 86 0.01 -14.24 5.80
N ILE A 87 0.89 -13.65 4.99
CA ILE A 87 0.56 -13.19 3.63
C ILE A 87 0.13 -14.37 2.74
N ALA A 88 0.85 -15.49 2.77
CA ALA A 88 0.49 -16.69 2.00
C ALA A 88 -0.87 -17.27 2.41
N ARG A 89 -1.32 -16.99 3.63
CA ARG A 89 -2.63 -17.34 4.19
C ARG A 89 -3.69 -16.25 4.05
N LEU A 90 -3.45 -15.24 3.23
CA LEU A 90 -4.40 -14.14 2.99
C LEU A 90 -4.75 -13.31 4.26
N GLU A 91 -3.93 -13.36 5.30
CA GLU A 91 -4.15 -12.62 6.54
C GLU A 91 -3.90 -11.11 6.36
N GLU A 92 -3.01 -10.75 5.42
CA GLU A 92 -2.71 -9.37 5.00
C GLU A 92 -3.07 -9.15 3.52
N SER A 93 -3.33 -7.88 3.14
CA SER A 93 -3.65 -7.43 1.77
C SER A 93 -2.42 -7.36 0.85
N LEU A 94 -1.48 -8.29 1.01
CA LEU A 94 -0.14 -8.25 0.41
C LEU A 94 0.20 -9.53 -0.38
N ALA A 95 -0.80 -10.30 -0.82
CA ALA A 95 -0.58 -11.54 -1.57
C ALA A 95 0.41 -11.44 -2.74
N PRO A 96 0.52 -10.30 -3.49
CA PRO A 96 1.53 -10.15 -4.54
C PRO A 96 2.99 -10.33 -4.06
N LEU A 97 3.29 -10.09 -2.78
CA LEU A 97 4.65 -10.26 -2.22
C LEU A 97 5.10 -11.73 -2.25
N VAL A 98 4.17 -12.66 -2.29
CA VAL A 98 4.43 -14.10 -2.39
C VAL A 98 4.04 -14.63 -3.77
N GLY A 99 2.83 -14.31 -4.24
CA GLY A 99 2.25 -14.90 -5.45
C GLY A 99 2.81 -14.35 -6.76
N ASP A 100 3.27 -13.09 -6.79
CA ASP A 100 3.83 -12.42 -7.99
C ASP A 100 5.31 -12.08 -7.81
N ALA A 101 5.98 -12.78 -6.91
CA ALA A 101 7.34 -12.52 -6.50
C ALA A 101 8.39 -13.07 -7.48
N GLN A 102 9.51 -12.35 -7.58
CA GLN A 102 10.74 -12.77 -8.28
C GLN A 102 11.87 -12.85 -7.25
N VAL A 103 12.36 -14.06 -6.97
CA VAL A 103 13.51 -14.25 -6.10
C VAL A 103 14.77 -13.73 -6.80
N LEU A 104 15.39 -12.71 -6.24
CA LEU A 104 16.62 -12.11 -6.74
C LEU A 104 17.87 -12.80 -6.19
N TYR A 105 17.80 -13.24 -4.93
CA TYR A 105 18.87 -13.91 -4.21
C TYR A 105 18.28 -14.86 -3.16
N TYR A 106 18.93 -15.96 -2.88
CA TYR A 106 18.67 -16.86 -1.76
C TYR A 106 19.97 -17.30 -1.10
N GLY A 107 19.96 -17.43 0.22
CA GLY A 107 21.14 -17.76 1.01
C GLY A 107 21.59 -19.20 0.85
N ASP A 108 20.62 -20.12 0.79
CA ASP A 108 20.83 -21.55 0.53
C ASP A 108 19.57 -22.20 -0.07
N GLU A 109 19.67 -23.43 -0.54
CA GLU A 109 18.58 -24.17 -1.15
C GLU A 109 17.39 -24.41 -0.19
N GLY A 110 17.65 -24.46 1.12
CA GLY A 110 16.60 -24.56 2.14
C GLY A 110 15.74 -23.31 2.20
N ASP A 111 16.34 -22.12 2.10
CA ASP A 111 15.63 -20.86 2.06
C ASP A 111 14.75 -20.75 0.81
N LEU A 112 15.28 -21.14 -0.36
CA LEU A 112 14.51 -21.16 -1.60
C LEU A 112 13.34 -22.15 -1.51
N THR A 113 13.59 -23.35 -1.00
CA THR A 113 12.55 -24.38 -0.82
C THR A 113 11.45 -23.89 0.13
N ARG A 114 11.84 -23.21 1.22
CA ARG A 114 10.89 -22.61 2.17
C ARG A 114 10.01 -21.55 1.50
N PHE A 115 10.59 -20.69 0.66
CA PHE A 115 9.81 -19.69 -0.06
C PHE A 115 8.85 -20.32 -1.07
N ARG A 116 9.31 -21.32 -1.84
CA ARG A 116 8.44 -22.07 -2.77
C ARG A 116 7.29 -22.80 -2.08
N ALA A 117 7.50 -23.22 -0.84
CA ALA A 117 6.41 -23.77 -0.03
C ALA A 117 5.34 -22.73 0.31
N LEU A 118 5.73 -21.47 0.55
CA LEU A 118 4.76 -20.37 0.76
C LEU A 118 3.97 -20.03 -0.51
N GLU A 119 4.62 -20.00 -1.68
CA GLU A 119 3.92 -19.84 -2.96
C GLU A 119 2.91 -20.97 -3.22
N TRP A 120 3.27 -22.18 -2.84
CA TRP A 120 2.37 -23.33 -2.94
C TRP A 120 1.21 -23.20 -1.94
N GLU A 121 1.49 -22.84 -0.67
CA GLU A 121 0.49 -22.62 0.38
C GLU A 121 -0.54 -21.56 -0.06
N LEU A 122 -0.10 -20.44 -0.62
CA LEU A 122 -0.99 -19.40 -1.16
C LEU A 122 -1.91 -19.97 -2.27
N ARG A 123 -1.36 -20.74 -3.21
CA ARG A 123 -2.16 -21.35 -4.26
C ARG A 123 -3.20 -22.32 -3.70
N GLN A 124 -2.84 -23.12 -2.68
CA GLN A 124 -3.79 -24.03 -2.02
C GLN A 124 -4.90 -23.25 -1.29
N CYS A 125 -4.56 -22.19 -0.56
CA CYS A 125 -5.53 -21.31 0.08
C CYS A 125 -6.53 -20.72 -0.94
N LEU A 126 -6.05 -20.26 -2.10
CA LEU A 126 -6.91 -19.70 -3.16
C LEU A 126 -7.78 -20.75 -3.88
N GLN A 127 -7.39 -22.02 -3.88
CA GLN A 127 -8.17 -23.13 -4.45
C GLN A 127 -9.20 -23.70 -3.47
N ASP A 128 -9.05 -23.43 -2.18
CA ASP A 128 -10.01 -23.85 -1.14
C ASP A 128 -11.11 -22.81 -1.00
N SER A 129 -12.26 -23.07 -1.64
CA SER A 129 -13.41 -22.13 -1.63
C SER A 129 -13.97 -21.88 -0.22
N ALA A 130 -13.89 -22.87 0.69
CA ALA A 130 -14.34 -22.70 2.06
C ALA A 130 -13.41 -21.75 2.83
N TYR A 131 -12.09 -21.92 2.66
CA TYR A 131 -11.08 -21.04 3.23
C TYR A 131 -11.19 -19.62 2.67
N CYS A 132 -11.29 -19.48 1.34
CA CYS A 132 -11.49 -18.18 0.69
C CYS A 132 -12.72 -17.45 1.22
N ARG A 133 -13.83 -18.18 1.43
CA ARG A 133 -15.04 -17.60 2.00
C ARG A 133 -14.83 -17.15 3.44
N GLU A 134 -14.13 -17.94 4.27
CA GLU A 134 -13.78 -17.52 5.65
C GLU A 134 -12.95 -16.22 5.65
N MET A 135 -11.97 -16.12 4.75
CA MET A 135 -11.14 -14.92 4.64
C MET A 135 -11.93 -13.73 4.11
N ALA A 136 -12.86 -13.93 3.18
CA ALA A 136 -13.79 -12.90 2.72
C ALA A 136 -14.69 -12.39 3.86
N GLU A 137 -15.18 -13.27 4.72
CA GLU A 137 -15.96 -12.90 5.90
C GLU A 137 -15.13 -12.04 6.87
N LYS A 138 -13.86 -12.38 7.12
CA LYS A 138 -12.94 -11.56 7.93
C LYS A 138 -12.78 -10.14 7.34
N ARG A 139 -12.63 -10.04 6.01
CA ARG A 139 -12.58 -8.73 5.33
C ARG A 139 -13.89 -7.96 5.45
N PHE A 140 -15.02 -8.63 5.32
CA PHE A 140 -16.33 -8.03 5.52
C PHE A 140 -16.50 -7.44 6.92
N PHE A 141 -16.08 -8.15 7.97
CA PHE A 141 -16.13 -7.63 9.34
C PHE A 141 -15.20 -6.42 9.54
N ARG A 142 -13.99 -6.43 8.97
CA ARG A 142 -13.09 -5.26 8.99
C ARG A 142 -13.72 -4.05 8.26
N ALA A 143 -14.31 -4.26 7.10
CA ALA A 143 -15.08 -3.22 6.40
C ALA A 143 -16.23 -2.68 7.26
N GLY A 144 -16.85 -3.51 8.07
CA GLY A 144 -17.88 -3.12 9.05
C GLY A 144 -17.34 -2.26 10.19
N GLU A 145 -16.11 -2.47 10.64
CA GLU A 145 -15.46 -1.59 11.63
C GLU A 145 -15.28 -0.17 11.04
N GLU A 146 -14.85 -0.09 9.80
CA GLU A 146 -14.71 1.20 9.09
C GLU A 146 -16.08 1.86 8.84
N TRP A 147 -17.13 1.09 8.60
CA TRP A 147 -18.49 1.59 8.55
C TRP A 147 -18.91 2.29 9.82
N GLY A 148 -18.53 1.75 10.98
CA GLY A 148 -18.75 2.40 12.27
C GLY A 148 -18.04 3.76 12.37
N ARG A 149 -16.78 3.84 11.93
CA ARG A 149 -15.97 5.08 11.92
C ARG A 149 -16.52 6.11 10.92
N LEU A 150 -17.06 5.68 9.79
CA LEU A 150 -17.61 6.55 8.75
C LEU A 150 -18.79 7.41 9.25
N LYS A 151 -19.49 6.99 10.29
CA LYS A 151 -20.64 7.71 10.84
C LYS A 151 -20.27 8.96 11.64
N THR A 152 -19.03 9.13 12.01
CA THR A 152 -18.56 10.22 12.88
C THR A 152 -17.40 10.99 12.23
N GLY A 153 -17.13 12.19 12.73
CA GLY A 153 -16.04 13.02 12.23
C GLY A 153 -16.41 13.91 11.05
N ASP A 154 -15.39 14.62 10.56
CA ASP A 154 -15.48 15.48 9.38
C ASP A 154 -15.45 14.66 8.07
N LEU A 155 -15.63 15.34 6.93
CA LEU A 155 -15.68 14.68 5.63
C LEU A 155 -14.36 13.97 5.27
N CYS A 156 -13.22 14.49 5.72
CA CYS A 156 -11.92 13.86 5.50
C CYS A 156 -11.84 12.52 6.22
N SER A 157 -12.14 12.48 7.50
CA SER A 157 -12.16 11.26 8.32
C SER A 157 -13.16 10.23 7.80
N ARG A 158 -14.34 10.68 7.36
CA ARG A 158 -15.37 9.81 6.76
C ARG A 158 -14.91 9.21 5.43
N ARG A 159 -14.25 10.00 4.57
CA ARG A 159 -13.65 9.51 3.32
C ARG A 159 -12.53 8.53 3.55
N LEU A 160 -11.71 8.75 4.59
CA LEU A 160 -10.69 7.79 4.99
C LEU A 160 -11.32 6.45 5.36
N ALA A 161 -12.30 6.45 6.25
CA ALA A 161 -13.02 5.24 6.63
C ALA A 161 -13.68 4.55 5.41
N ALA A 162 -14.29 5.34 4.50
CA ALA A 162 -14.85 4.81 3.27
C ALA A 162 -13.78 4.16 2.36
N GLY A 163 -12.61 4.77 2.22
CA GLY A 163 -11.51 4.22 1.42
C GLY A 163 -11.03 2.88 1.95
N LEU A 164 -10.84 2.76 3.27
CA LEU A 164 -10.45 1.52 3.93
C LEU A 164 -11.54 0.44 3.81
N LEU A 165 -12.81 0.81 4.02
CA LEU A 165 -13.97 -0.04 3.81
C LEU A 165 -14.01 -0.59 2.38
N LEU A 166 -13.83 0.26 1.37
CA LEU A 166 -13.87 -0.14 -0.03
C LEU A 166 -12.74 -1.10 -0.39
N MET A 167 -11.54 -0.92 0.19
CA MET A 167 -10.42 -1.84 -0.02
C MET A 167 -10.69 -3.21 0.58
N ASP A 168 -11.15 -3.29 1.85
CA ASP A 168 -11.48 -4.56 2.49
C ASP A 168 -12.67 -5.25 1.79
N ALA A 169 -13.71 -4.51 1.39
CA ALA A 169 -14.85 -5.05 0.65
C ALA A 169 -14.45 -5.61 -0.73
N ALA A 170 -13.54 -4.92 -1.43
CA ALA A 170 -13.00 -5.40 -2.70
C ALA A 170 -12.22 -6.71 -2.52
N GLU A 171 -11.39 -6.82 -1.48
CA GLU A 171 -10.67 -8.05 -1.17
C GLU A 171 -11.60 -9.20 -0.83
N ALA A 172 -12.69 -8.95 -0.09
CA ALA A 172 -13.68 -9.98 0.17
C ALA A 172 -14.25 -10.57 -1.12
N VAL A 173 -14.53 -9.72 -2.12
CA VAL A 173 -14.99 -10.17 -3.45
C VAL A 173 -13.89 -10.97 -4.15
N ALA A 174 -12.64 -10.49 -4.14
CA ALA A 174 -11.53 -11.19 -4.77
C ALA A 174 -11.31 -12.59 -4.15
N PHE A 175 -11.37 -12.73 -2.84
CA PHE A 175 -11.20 -14.01 -2.17
C PHE A 175 -12.29 -15.02 -2.52
N VAL A 176 -13.56 -14.63 -2.57
CA VAL A 176 -14.64 -15.54 -3.02
C VAL A 176 -14.40 -16.01 -4.46
N ASN A 177 -13.79 -15.17 -5.32
CA ASN A 177 -13.37 -15.55 -6.67
C ASN A 177 -12.05 -16.36 -6.70
N GLY A 178 -11.51 -16.80 -5.56
CA GLY A 178 -10.26 -17.56 -5.49
C GLY A 178 -9.03 -16.79 -6.00
N THR A 179 -9.02 -15.47 -5.87
CA THR A 179 -7.95 -14.60 -6.39
C THR A 179 -7.62 -13.46 -5.44
N TYR A 180 -6.64 -12.65 -5.83
CA TYR A 180 -6.25 -11.39 -5.18
C TYR A 180 -5.89 -10.34 -6.23
N PHE A 181 -5.66 -9.10 -5.82
CA PHE A 181 -5.32 -8.01 -6.74
C PHE A 181 -3.82 -8.02 -7.09
N HIS A 182 -3.44 -8.66 -8.18
CA HIS A 182 -2.05 -8.78 -8.68
C HIS A 182 -1.35 -7.44 -8.92
N ARG A 183 -2.10 -6.39 -9.21
CA ARG A 183 -1.60 -5.03 -9.46
C ARG A 183 -1.89 -4.08 -8.30
N GLY A 184 -2.27 -4.60 -7.13
CA GLY A 184 -2.70 -3.82 -5.99
C GLY A 184 -3.79 -2.80 -6.37
N LEU A 185 -3.78 -1.63 -5.75
CA LEU A 185 -4.79 -0.58 -6.00
C LEU A 185 -4.84 -0.09 -7.45
N LYS A 186 -3.72 -0.14 -8.19
CA LYS A 186 -3.66 0.31 -9.60
C LYS A 186 -4.61 -0.47 -10.52
N GLY A 187 -4.84 -1.75 -10.22
CA GLY A 187 -5.71 -2.62 -11.01
C GLY A 187 -7.06 -2.87 -10.37
N GLN A 188 -7.23 -2.60 -9.09
CA GLN A 188 -8.32 -3.10 -8.26
C GLN A 188 -9.71 -2.92 -8.87
N TYR A 189 -10.07 -1.72 -9.32
CA TYR A 189 -11.40 -1.49 -9.88
C TYR A 189 -11.63 -2.21 -11.21
N GLY A 190 -10.63 -2.24 -12.09
CA GLY A 190 -10.71 -2.96 -13.36
C GLY A 190 -10.76 -4.47 -13.14
N ASP A 191 -9.99 -4.99 -12.19
CA ASP A 191 -9.98 -6.40 -11.83
C ASP A 191 -11.33 -6.81 -11.22
N LEU A 192 -11.94 -5.97 -10.34
CA LEU A 192 -13.31 -6.17 -9.83
C LEU A 192 -14.35 -6.25 -10.95
N GLN A 193 -14.24 -5.40 -11.98
CA GLN A 193 -15.17 -5.44 -13.13
C GLN A 193 -15.03 -6.72 -13.97
N ALA A 194 -13.88 -7.38 -13.91
CA ALA A 194 -13.59 -8.60 -14.66
C ALA A 194 -13.82 -9.89 -13.86
N MET A 195 -14.21 -9.80 -12.58
CA MET A 195 -14.50 -10.98 -11.75
C MET A 195 -15.81 -11.64 -12.19
N ASP A 196 -15.82 -12.96 -12.17
CA ASP A 196 -16.97 -13.78 -12.57
C ASP A 196 -18.14 -13.60 -11.59
N GLU A 197 -17.86 -13.47 -10.31
CA GLU A 197 -18.86 -13.33 -9.26
C GLU A 197 -18.68 -12.02 -8.48
N THR A 198 -19.73 -11.19 -8.46
CA THR A 198 -19.79 -9.98 -7.66
C THR A 198 -21.19 -9.81 -7.04
N PRO A 199 -21.31 -9.25 -5.83
CA PRO A 199 -22.62 -8.95 -5.25
C PRO A 199 -23.43 -8.03 -6.15
N GLU A 200 -24.75 -8.22 -6.19
CA GLU A 200 -25.63 -7.35 -6.98
C GLU A 200 -25.48 -5.88 -6.60
N GLY A 201 -25.26 -5.02 -7.60
CA GLY A 201 -25.09 -3.57 -7.39
C GLY A 201 -23.74 -3.15 -6.80
N PHE A 202 -22.86 -4.07 -6.41
CA PHE A 202 -21.60 -3.78 -5.74
C PHE A 202 -20.75 -2.73 -6.46
N LEU A 203 -20.50 -2.93 -7.75
CA LEU A 203 -19.68 -2.01 -8.58
C LEU A 203 -20.31 -0.61 -8.68
N ALA A 204 -21.63 -0.54 -8.73
CA ALA A 204 -22.34 0.74 -8.76
C ALA A 204 -22.20 1.47 -7.41
N PHE A 205 -22.39 0.77 -6.29
CA PHE A 205 -22.23 1.35 -4.95
C PHE A 205 -20.77 1.72 -4.67
N TYR A 206 -19.80 0.91 -5.11
CA TYR A 206 -18.37 1.20 -5.02
C TYR A 206 -18.05 2.53 -5.71
N ARG A 207 -18.51 2.70 -6.95
CA ARG A 207 -18.32 3.95 -7.69
C ARG A 207 -19.04 5.13 -7.04
N GLN A 208 -20.30 4.95 -6.59
CA GLN A 208 -21.07 5.99 -5.91
C GLN A 208 -20.37 6.47 -4.63
N ALA A 209 -19.77 5.55 -3.85
CA ALA A 209 -19.03 5.91 -2.65
C ALA A 209 -17.82 6.83 -2.98
N ILE A 210 -17.05 6.49 -4.01
CA ILE A 210 -15.90 7.31 -4.43
C ILE A 210 -16.35 8.65 -5.02
N GLN A 211 -17.50 8.71 -5.70
CA GLN A 211 -18.05 9.92 -6.29
C GLN A 211 -18.84 10.80 -5.30
N ALA A 212 -19.02 10.34 -4.05
CA ALA A 212 -19.80 11.08 -3.08
C ALA A 212 -19.19 12.45 -2.74
N GLY A 213 -19.98 13.50 -2.96
CA GLY A 213 -19.57 14.87 -2.67
C GLY A 213 -19.72 15.27 -1.19
N ASP A 214 -20.56 14.56 -0.45
CA ASP A 214 -20.89 14.87 0.94
C ASP A 214 -21.00 13.59 1.81
N ALA A 215 -21.10 13.80 3.11
CA ALA A 215 -21.13 12.73 4.11
C ALA A 215 -22.37 11.83 3.99
N GLN A 216 -23.53 12.38 3.61
CA GLN A 216 -24.77 11.62 3.51
C GLN A 216 -24.76 10.68 2.30
N ALA A 217 -24.32 11.19 1.14
CA ALA A 217 -24.16 10.39 -0.08
C ALA A 217 -23.13 9.27 0.14
N LEU A 218 -22.02 9.59 0.81
CA LEU A 218 -20.96 8.63 1.14
C LEU A 218 -21.49 7.51 2.05
N GLU A 219 -22.18 7.87 3.13
CA GLU A 219 -22.79 6.91 4.06
C GLU A 219 -23.80 6.03 3.34
N LYS A 220 -24.69 6.60 2.53
CA LYS A 220 -25.67 5.83 1.76
C LYS A 220 -25.03 4.81 0.84
N ALA A 221 -24.01 5.20 0.09
CA ALA A 221 -23.34 4.33 -0.88
C ALA A 221 -22.56 3.19 -0.18
N CYS A 222 -21.79 3.50 0.88
CA CYS A 222 -21.05 2.50 1.66
C CYS A 222 -21.99 1.53 2.39
N GLY A 223 -23.12 2.03 2.93
CA GLY A 223 -24.13 1.19 3.57
C GLY A 223 -24.79 0.22 2.59
N ALA A 224 -25.13 0.69 1.38
CA ALA A 224 -25.67 -0.17 0.32
C ALA A 224 -24.65 -1.22 -0.16
N LEU A 225 -23.38 -0.85 -0.29
CA LEU A 225 -22.30 -1.77 -0.64
C LEU A 225 -22.13 -2.88 0.40
N LEU A 226 -22.04 -2.52 1.68
CA LEU A 226 -21.92 -3.50 2.76
C LEU A 226 -23.16 -4.41 2.87
N ALA A 227 -24.37 -3.86 2.70
CA ALA A 227 -25.58 -4.66 2.68
C ALA A 227 -25.58 -5.67 1.53
N ALA A 228 -25.18 -5.25 0.33
CA ALA A 228 -25.04 -6.15 -0.82
C ALA A 228 -24.00 -7.26 -0.56
N LEU A 229 -22.83 -6.90 -0.02
CA LEU A 229 -21.77 -7.84 0.32
C LEU A 229 -22.20 -8.82 1.43
N GLY A 230 -22.86 -8.32 2.49
CA GLY A 230 -23.36 -9.15 3.59
C GLY A 230 -24.41 -10.15 3.11
N ASN A 231 -25.39 -9.71 2.30
CA ASN A 231 -26.39 -10.60 1.71
C ASN A 231 -25.76 -11.70 0.86
N TRP A 232 -24.75 -11.36 0.05
CA TRP A 232 -24.02 -12.31 -0.79
C TRP A 232 -23.21 -13.33 0.02
N LEU A 233 -22.59 -12.88 1.13
CA LEU A 233 -21.88 -13.76 2.06
C LEU A 233 -22.83 -14.49 3.04
N GLY A 234 -24.12 -14.16 3.09
CA GLY A 234 -25.06 -14.70 4.08
C GLY A 234 -24.74 -14.25 5.52
N LYS A 235 -24.25 -13.03 5.69
CA LYS A 235 -23.87 -12.42 6.97
C LYS A 235 -24.69 -11.17 7.24
N GLU A 236 -25.02 -10.98 8.51
CA GLU A 236 -25.63 -9.73 8.96
C GLU A 236 -24.59 -8.59 8.96
N MET A 237 -25.08 -7.35 8.75
CA MET A 237 -24.25 -6.15 8.83
C MET A 237 -23.54 -6.10 10.19
N PRO A 238 -22.20 -5.91 10.22
CA PRO A 238 -21.48 -5.74 11.47
C PRO A 238 -22.03 -4.54 12.26
N GLY A 239 -22.24 -4.72 13.55
CA GLY A 239 -22.53 -3.60 14.43
C GLY A 239 -21.35 -2.62 14.48
N PRO A 240 -21.58 -1.35 14.91
CA PRO A 240 -20.47 -0.40 15.07
C PRO A 240 -19.46 -0.96 16.06
N ALA A 241 -18.18 -0.94 15.67
CA ALA A 241 -17.10 -1.28 16.59
C ALA A 241 -17.14 -0.34 17.82
N PRO A 242 -16.82 -0.83 19.02
CA PRO A 242 -16.67 0.03 20.17
C PRO A 242 -15.65 1.12 19.85
N ALA A 243 -15.97 2.37 20.17
CA ALA A 243 -15.08 3.49 19.95
C ALA A 243 -13.72 3.20 20.62
N GLN A 244 -12.69 3.02 19.82
CA GLN A 244 -11.35 2.96 20.36
C GLN A 244 -11.04 4.30 20.99
N GLN A 245 -10.81 4.30 22.30
CA GLN A 245 -10.33 5.47 23.00
C GLN A 245 -8.98 5.83 22.38
N ALA A 246 -8.91 6.99 21.75
CA ALA A 246 -7.63 7.53 21.29
C ALA A 246 -6.70 7.59 22.51
N ALA A 247 -5.55 6.93 22.43
CA ALA A 247 -4.50 7.10 23.40
C ALA A 247 -4.22 8.61 23.52
N GLY A 248 -4.20 9.12 24.76
CA GLY A 248 -3.91 10.54 24.98
C GLY A 248 -2.56 10.92 24.34
N PRO A 249 -2.34 12.19 23.97
CA PRO A 249 -1.13 12.61 23.30
C PRO A 249 0.08 12.31 24.24
N GLY A 250 0.85 11.28 23.87
CA GLY A 250 2.16 11.04 24.44
C GLY A 250 3.14 12.17 24.04
N GLN A 251 4.36 12.12 24.56
CA GLN A 251 5.42 13.03 24.12
C GLN A 251 5.69 12.76 22.63
N ARG A 252 5.40 13.76 21.78
CA ARG A 252 5.61 13.64 20.32
C ARG A 252 7.09 13.64 20.01
N GLN A 253 7.49 12.79 19.08
CA GLN A 253 8.85 12.73 18.56
C GLN A 253 9.14 13.95 17.66
N ASP A 254 10.44 14.23 17.47
CA ASP A 254 10.89 15.27 16.56
C ASP A 254 10.65 14.88 15.09
N ALA A 255 10.29 15.85 14.25
CA ALA A 255 10.08 15.65 12.82
C ALA A 255 11.36 15.17 12.09
N ALA A 256 12.55 15.37 12.65
CA ALA A 256 13.81 14.86 12.09
C ALA A 256 13.78 13.36 11.79
N ALA A 257 13.06 12.57 12.60
CA ALA A 257 12.97 11.12 12.43
C ALA A 257 12.07 10.68 11.26
N LEU A 258 11.33 11.60 10.63
CA LEU A 258 10.42 11.30 9.52
C LEU A 258 11.12 11.17 8.15
N GLY A 259 12.45 11.34 8.05
CA GLY A 259 13.18 11.22 6.79
C GLY A 259 12.88 9.90 6.04
N PRO A 260 13.12 8.73 6.66
CA PRO A 260 12.84 7.43 6.03
C PRO A 260 11.37 7.24 5.66
N TRP A 261 10.44 7.68 6.53
CA TRP A 261 9.01 7.64 6.26
C TRP A 261 8.64 8.45 5.00
N TYR A 262 9.20 9.66 4.85
CA TYR A 262 8.96 10.48 3.66
C TYR A 262 9.58 9.85 2.40
N GLU A 263 10.80 9.30 2.50
CA GLU A 263 11.47 8.61 1.39
C GLU A 263 10.59 7.49 0.81
N GLU A 264 9.94 6.69 1.67
CA GLU A 264 8.98 5.65 1.28
C GLU A 264 7.72 6.26 0.64
N LEU A 265 7.09 7.24 1.29
CA LEU A 265 5.81 7.79 0.86
C LEU A 265 5.88 8.79 -0.29
N SER A 266 7.07 9.24 -0.68
CA SER A 266 7.26 10.18 -1.79
C SER A 266 6.62 9.68 -3.09
N SER A 267 6.64 8.36 -3.32
CA SER A 267 5.98 7.71 -4.46
C SER A 267 4.46 7.88 -4.44
N THR A 268 3.84 7.99 -3.26
CA THR A 268 2.38 8.17 -3.13
C THR A 268 1.95 9.58 -3.51
N PHE A 269 2.70 10.61 -3.14
CA PHE A 269 2.46 11.98 -3.59
C PHE A 269 2.55 12.08 -5.12
N GLN A 270 3.55 11.48 -5.73
CA GLN A 270 3.69 11.42 -7.19
C GLN A 270 2.56 10.64 -7.87
N LYS A 271 2.08 9.57 -7.23
CA LYS A 271 0.94 8.79 -7.72
C LYS A 271 -0.33 9.65 -7.82
N LEU A 272 -0.59 10.54 -6.86
CA LEU A 272 -1.73 11.46 -6.92
C LEU A 272 -1.61 12.45 -8.09
N ARG A 273 -0.41 13.01 -8.34
CA ARG A 273 -0.14 13.86 -9.52
C ARG A 273 -0.41 13.12 -10.82
N SER A 274 0.10 11.89 -10.94
CA SER A 274 -0.14 11.02 -12.11
C SER A 274 -1.61 10.64 -12.27
N CYS A 275 -2.36 10.45 -11.19
CA CYS A 275 -3.81 10.21 -11.26
C CYS A 275 -4.56 11.41 -11.85
N ARG A 276 -4.19 12.64 -11.47
CA ARG A 276 -4.75 13.87 -12.04
C ARG A 276 -4.48 13.96 -13.53
N GLU A 277 -3.24 13.73 -13.97
CA GLU A 277 -2.86 13.78 -15.40
C GLU A 277 -3.64 12.79 -16.26
N ARG A 278 -3.98 11.62 -15.69
CA ARG A 278 -4.68 10.53 -16.38
C ARG A 278 -6.18 10.50 -16.15
N GLY A 279 -6.72 11.39 -15.32
CA GLY A 279 -8.12 11.37 -14.93
C GLY A 279 -8.53 10.11 -14.15
N ASN A 280 -7.59 9.47 -13.44
CA ASN A 280 -7.86 8.23 -12.69
C ASN A 280 -8.35 8.55 -11.27
N TRP A 281 -9.61 8.95 -11.17
CA TRP A 281 -10.24 9.36 -9.92
C TRP A 281 -10.41 8.21 -8.90
N VAL A 282 -10.58 6.95 -9.35
CA VAL A 282 -10.66 5.78 -8.45
C VAL A 282 -9.34 5.57 -7.74
N LEU A 283 -8.25 5.45 -8.48
CA LEU A 283 -6.92 5.27 -7.89
C LEU A 283 -6.50 6.48 -7.04
N ALA A 284 -6.90 7.70 -7.46
CA ALA A 284 -6.66 8.91 -6.68
C ALA A 284 -7.32 8.84 -5.30
N PHE A 285 -8.60 8.44 -5.23
CA PHE A 285 -9.33 8.31 -3.97
C PHE A 285 -8.69 7.29 -3.04
N LEU A 286 -8.42 6.07 -3.54
CA LEU A 286 -7.84 4.98 -2.75
C LEU A 286 -6.41 5.31 -2.29
N SER A 287 -5.58 5.87 -3.19
CA SER A 287 -4.23 6.29 -2.82
C SER A 287 -4.21 7.45 -1.82
N ALA A 288 -5.16 8.40 -1.95
CA ALA A 288 -5.31 9.47 -0.99
C ALA A 288 -5.82 8.97 0.37
N ALA A 289 -6.64 7.92 0.42
CA ALA A 289 -7.06 7.28 1.67
C ALA A 289 -5.86 6.62 2.37
N CYS A 290 -5.00 5.91 1.63
CA CYS A 290 -3.76 5.36 2.18
C CYS A 290 -2.85 6.48 2.72
N LEU A 291 -2.62 7.54 1.93
CA LEU A 291 -1.80 8.68 2.35
C LEU A 291 -2.39 9.36 3.59
N GLN A 292 -3.72 9.58 3.63
CA GLN A 292 -4.39 10.23 4.77
C GLN A 292 -4.21 9.41 6.05
N ARG A 293 -4.28 8.08 5.99
CA ARG A 293 -4.03 7.19 7.12
C ARG A 293 -2.61 7.37 7.67
N GLU A 294 -1.61 7.41 6.80
CA GLU A 294 -0.22 7.62 7.18
C GLU A 294 -0.01 9.03 7.79
N LEU A 295 -0.61 10.06 7.20
CA LEU A 295 -0.57 11.43 7.71
C LEU A 295 -1.24 11.56 9.09
N GLU A 296 -2.32 10.84 9.35
CA GLU A 296 -2.93 10.78 10.69
C GLU A 296 -2.04 10.06 11.69
N GLY A 297 -1.38 8.97 11.29
CA GLY A 297 -0.42 8.24 12.11
C GLY A 297 0.74 9.13 12.56
N ILE A 298 1.41 9.79 11.63
CA ILE A 298 2.54 10.67 11.99
C ILE A 298 2.12 11.88 12.82
N ALA A 299 0.92 12.42 12.63
CA ALA A 299 0.42 13.52 13.43
C ALA A 299 0.12 13.14 14.90
N LEU A 300 -0.05 11.86 15.19
CA LEU A 300 -0.17 11.34 16.56
C LEU A 300 1.19 11.16 17.23
N GLU A 301 2.19 10.72 16.49
CA GLU A 301 3.49 10.31 17.01
C GLU A 301 4.55 11.42 16.95
N TYR A 302 4.46 12.33 15.98
CA TYR A 302 5.45 13.35 15.69
C TYR A 302 4.90 14.77 15.83
N ALA A 303 5.80 15.73 16.02
CA ALA A 303 5.48 17.16 16.17
C ALA A 303 5.21 17.80 14.78
N VAL A 304 4.24 17.29 14.04
CA VAL A 304 3.79 17.81 12.74
C VAL A 304 2.30 18.16 12.79
N PRO A 305 1.83 19.08 11.91
CA PRO A 305 0.41 19.40 11.81
C PRO A 305 -0.44 18.19 11.37
N ARG A 306 -1.73 18.27 11.61
CA ARG A 306 -2.71 17.38 10.96
C ARG A 306 -3.01 17.89 9.57
N TYR A 307 -2.79 17.06 8.56
CA TYR A 307 -3.11 17.35 7.18
C TYR A 307 -4.42 16.67 6.79
N GLN A 308 -5.25 17.36 6.01
CA GLN A 308 -6.54 16.88 5.52
C GLN A 308 -6.54 16.77 3.99
N VAL A 309 -5.64 15.97 3.44
CA VAL A 309 -5.45 15.83 1.99
C VAL A 309 -6.69 15.24 1.33
N LEU A 310 -7.24 14.16 1.89
CA LEU A 310 -8.43 13.48 1.36
C LEU A 310 -9.70 14.33 1.48
N GLY A 311 -9.73 15.32 2.37
CA GLY A 311 -10.82 16.29 2.48
C GLY A 311 -11.01 17.14 1.22
N ALA A 312 -9.93 17.37 0.46
CA ALA A 312 -9.94 18.14 -0.79
C ALA A 312 -10.29 17.30 -2.04
N TYR A 313 -10.57 16.02 -1.90
CA TYR A 313 -10.90 15.15 -3.03
C TYR A 313 -12.21 15.55 -3.71
N GLN A 314 -12.20 15.66 -5.04
CA GLN A 314 -13.34 15.80 -5.92
C GLN A 314 -13.14 14.85 -7.10
N TRP A 315 -14.14 14.02 -7.41
CA TRP A 315 -13.99 12.96 -8.41
C TRP A 315 -13.88 13.48 -9.85
N ASP A 316 -14.48 14.64 -10.14
CA ASP A 316 -14.50 15.33 -11.43
C ASP A 316 -13.39 16.37 -11.58
N ASP A 317 -12.77 16.80 -10.48
CA ASP A 317 -11.57 17.65 -10.48
C ASP A 317 -10.57 17.23 -9.38
N LEU A 318 -9.49 16.57 -9.78
CA LEU A 318 -8.42 16.17 -8.87
C LEU A 318 -7.43 17.29 -8.53
N GLY A 319 -7.62 18.49 -9.09
CA GLY A 319 -6.75 19.65 -8.83
C GLY A 319 -6.63 20.01 -7.35
N PRO A 320 -7.74 20.20 -6.62
CA PRO A 320 -7.71 20.52 -5.19
C PRO A 320 -7.02 19.45 -4.34
N LEU A 321 -7.24 18.15 -4.66
CA LEU A 321 -6.57 17.03 -3.99
C LEU A 321 -5.04 17.10 -4.14
N VAL A 322 -4.56 17.27 -5.38
CA VAL A 322 -3.13 17.37 -5.67
C VAL A 322 -2.51 18.59 -4.99
N GLN A 323 -3.18 19.74 -5.03
CA GLN A 323 -2.71 20.94 -4.32
C GLN A 323 -2.61 20.76 -2.81
N ALA A 324 -3.56 20.02 -2.20
CA ALA A 324 -3.50 19.72 -0.77
C ALA A 324 -2.35 18.76 -0.45
N ALA A 325 -2.12 17.76 -1.30
CA ALA A 325 -1.01 16.83 -1.17
C ALA A 325 0.34 17.56 -1.35
N ASP A 326 0.49 18.41 -2.35
CA ASP A 326 1.70 19.19 -2.60
C ASP A 326 2.06 20.11 -1.43
N ARG A 327 1.05 20.75 -0.81
CA ARG A 327 1.27 21.56 0.41
C ARG A 327 1.72 20.71 1.58
N ALA A 328 1.04 19.57 1.83
CA ALA A 328 1.41 18.66 2.91
C ALA A 328 2.84 18.13 2.73
N GLU A 329 3.23 17.76 1.51
CA GLU A 329 4.58 17.29 1.18
C GLU A 329 5.63 18.42 1.40
N ALA A 330 5.36 19.63 0.97
CA ALA A 330 6.26 20.76 1.16
C ALA A 330 6.45 21.10 2.64
N ASP A 331 5.36 21.13 3.42
CA ASP A 331 5.41 21.40 4.86
C ASP A 331 6.17 20.30 5.61
N LEU A 332 5.93 19.03 5.29
CA LEU A 332 6.63 17.90 5.90
C LEU A 332 8.12 17.91 5.61
N THR A 333 8.50 18.08 4.34
CA THR A 333 9.92 18.12 3.95
C THR A 333 10.65 19.32 4.58
N ALA A 334 9.96 20.45 4.70
CA ALA A 334 10.50 21.63 5.42
C ALA A 334 10.67 21.33 6.92
N ALA A 335 9.67 20.71 7.56
CA ALA A 335 9.75 20.34 8.98
C ALA A 335 10.89 19.36 9.26
N ILE A 336 11.05 18.32 8.43
CA ILE A 336 12.15 17.34 8.54
C ILE A 336 13.50 18.07 8.48
N ARG A 337 13.73 18.91 7.46
CA ARG A 337 15.00 19.62 7.26
C ARG A 337 15.28 20.65 8.36
N GLN A 338 14.26 21.41 8.80
CA GLN A 338 14.39 22.40 9.87
C GLN A 338 14.72 21.75 11.23
N SER A 339 14.25 20.55 11.46
CA SER A 339 14.56 19.75 12.65
C SER A 339 15.92 19.02 12.56
N GLY A 340 16.68 19.22 11.46
CA GLY A 340 17.98 18.56 11.25
C GLY A 340 17.89 17.13 10.72
N GLY A 341 16.70 16.70 10.29
CA GLY A 341 16.49 15.40 9.65
C GLY A 341 17.08 15.36 8.24
N ILE A 342 17.47 14.16 7.81
CA ILE A 342 18.03 13.89 6.49
C ILE A 342 17.00 13.19 5.63
N ILE A 343 16.85 13.65 4.38
CA ILE A 343 16.14 12.97 3.31
C ILE A 343 17.19 12.47 2.33
N LYS A 344 17.28 11.15 2.15
CA LYS A 344 18.25 10.52 1.24
C LYS A 344 17.74 10.63 -0.20
N GLU A 345 18.21 11.64 -0.89
CA GLU A 345 17.83 11.95 -2.27
C GLU A 345 19.08 11.99 -3.16
N TYR A 346 19.04 11.30 -4.28
CA TYR A 346 20.15 11.13 -5.22
C TYR A 346 19.70 11.52 -6.62
N ASP A 347 20.48 12.40 -7.26
CA ASP A 347 20.19 12.90 -8.62
C ASP A 347 20.65 11.92 -9.71
N SER A 348 21.62 11.05 -9.38
CA SER A 348 22.19 10.08 -10.31
C SER A 348 22.41 8.71 -9.67
N TRP A 349 22.60 7.70 -10.52
CA TRP A 349 22.99 6.37 -10.09
C TRP A 349 24.36 6.36 -9.42
N GLU A 350 25.28 7.15 -9.91
CA GLU A 350 26.64 7.31 -9.40
C GLU A 350 26.64 7.88 -7.99
N ASP A 351 25.83 8.90 -7.71
CA ASP A 351 25.67 9.50 -6.37
C ASP A 351 25.12 8.48 -5.38
N PHE A 352 24.10 7.70 -5.83
CA PHE A 352 23.54 6.62 -5.01
C PHE A 352 24.59 5.56 -4.66
N GLN A 353 25.37 5.11 -5.64
CA GLN A 353 26.43 4.10 -5.40
C GLN A 353 27.49 4.63 -4.43
N ALA A 354 27.99 5.84 -4.63
CA ALA A 354 29.01 6.44 -3.77
C ALA A 354 28.57 6.57 -2.31
N ALA A 355 27.27 6.80 -2.06
CA ALA A 355 26.72 6.91 -0.71
C ALA A 355 26.42 5.56 -0.04
N ARG A 356 26.41 4.44 -0.79
CA ARG A 356 26.03 3.10 -0.33
C ARG A 356 27.18 2.10 -0.27
N LEU A 357 28.35 2.48 -0.75
CA LEU A 357 29.60 1.72 -0.61
C LEU A 357 30.23 1.98 0.75
#